data_d5927c69cea22ce47dbfbc0ce6e359c4
#
_entry.id   d5927c69cea22ce47dbfbc0ce6e359c4
#
_cell.length_a   1.000
_cell.length_b   1.000
_cell.length_c   1.000
_cell.angle_alpha   90.00
_cell.angle_beta   90.00
_cell.angle_gamma   90.00
#
_symmetry.space_group_name_H-M   'P 1'
#
loop_
_entity.id
_entity.type
_entity.pdbx_description
1 polymer ?
#
loop_
_entity_poly.entity_id
_entity_poly.type
_entity_poly.pdbx_seq_one_letter_code
_entity_poly.pdbx_strand_id
1 'polypeptide(L)'
;MILTRWARKGNILSMTSELSYFIFGALLCGFAVAVLADRRASRKIALLDWHDLVAGLYRLDMVELSAVAMDYLAPHRGQIDLEPKEIWEFLGGYEGLKRMRENAEIMLALAAYAQRWNFEEAVIVTERMRMDAATLRRAVRRVELGMIPASLLRHFRLTLPLHAQEASSAYYLMRQRLLALYETSHVSRYPTLAAAL
;
A
#
# COMPACT_ATOMS: atom_id res chain seq x y z
N MET A 1 42.54 -30.62 -33.57
CA MET A 1 42.16 -30.36 -32.18
C MET A 1 41.41 -29.03 -31.98
N ILE A 2 40.80 -28.42 -33.00
CA ILE A 2 40.10 -27.11 -32.93
C ILE A 2 38.57 -27.24 -33.07
N LEU A 3 38.04 -28.28 -33.72
CA LEU A 3 36.62 -28.48 -34.00
C LEU A 3 35.76 -28.83 -32.78
N THR A 4 36.31 -29.43 -31.72
CA THR A 4 35.56 -29.84 -30.52
C THR A 4 35.25 -28.65 -29.57
N ARG A 5 35.87 -27.49 -29.74
CA ARG A 5 35.71 -26.31 -28.88
C ARG A 5 34.43 -25.49 -29.29
N TRP A 6 34.04 -25.54 -30.57
CA TRP A 6 32.87 -24.83 -31.11
C TRP A 6 31.55 -25.49 -30.77
N ALA A 7 31.48 -26.82 -30.75
CA ALA A 7 30.28 -27.54 -30.41
C ALA A 7 29.82 -27.33 -28.95
N ARG A 8 30.77 -27.16 -28.04
CA ARG A 8 30.48 -26.93 -26.61
C ARG A 8 29.97 -25.52 -26.32
N LYS A 9 30.35 -24.51 -27.12
CA LYS A 9 29.86 -23.12 -26.98
C LYS A 9 28.40 -22.95 -27.45
N GLY A 10 27.97 -23.69 -28.48
CA GLY A 10 26.61 -23.67 -28.97
C GLY A 10 25.61 -24.21 -27.95
N ASN A 11 25.98 -25.30 -27.26
CA ASN A 11 25.10 -25.92 -26.26
C ASN A 11 24.92 -25.09 -24.98
N ILE A 12 25.94 -24.31 -24.57
CA ILE A 12 25.84 -23.45 -23.39
C ILE A 12 24.94 -22.25 -23.67
N LEU A 13 25.02 -21.66 -24.86
CA LEU A 13 24.19 -20.53 -25.27
C LEU A 13 22.71 -20.89 -25.44
N SER A 14 22.39 -22.07 -25.94
CA SER A 14 21.00 -22.55 -26.03
C SER A 14 20.41 -22.86 -24.64
N MET A 15 21.21 -23.45 -23.75
CA MET A 15 20.78 -23.77 -22.40
C MET A 15 20.53 -22.52 -21.53
N THR A 16 21.31 -21.46 -21.73
CA THR A 16 21.08 -20.17 -21.03
C THR A 16 19.85 -19.43 -21.54
N SER A 17 19.54 -19.52 -22.83
CA SER A 17 18.32 -18.92 -23.39
C SER A 17 17.06 -19.63 -22.90
N GLU A 18 17.05 -20.95 -22.87
CA GLU A 18 15.89 -21.70 -22.36
C GLU A 18 15.65 -21.45 -20.87
N LEU A 19 16.70 -21.39 -20.07
CA LEU A 19 16.60 -21.04 -18.64
C LEU A 19 16.05 -19.65 -18.42
N SER A 20 16.45 -18.66 -19.24
CA SER A 20 15.92 -17.30 -19.15
C SER A 20 14.43 -17.22 -19.51
N TYR A 21 13.94 -17.95 -20.50
CA TYR A 21 12.52 -18.05 -20.82
C TYR A 21 11.71 -18.72 -19.70
N PHE A 22 12.26 -19.75 -19.07
CA PHE A 22 11.63 -20.40 -17.91
C PHE A 22 11.49 -19.45 -16.71
N ILE A 23 12.55 -18.71 -16.37
CA ILE A 23 12.55 -17.73 -15.30
C ILE A 23 11.55 -16.62 -15.60
N PHE A 24 11.53 -16.11 -16.83
CA PHE A 24 10.60 -15.05 -17.24
C PHE A 24 9.15 -15.54 -17.21
N GLY A 25 8.89 -16.75 -17.68
CA GLY A 25 7.57 -17.41 -17.61
C GLY A 25 7.09 -17.59 -16.17
N ALA A 26 7.96 -18.06 -15.27
CA ALA A 26 7.65 -18.22 -13.85
C ALA A 26 7.34 -16.87 -13.17
N LEU A 27 8.10 -15.81 -13.49
CA LEU A 27 7.85 -14.47 -12.99
C LEU A 27 6.51 -13.90 -13.48
N LEU A 28 6.19 -14.10 -14.77
CA LEU A 28 4.89 -13.68 -15.33
C LEU A 28 3.72 -14.43 -14.69
N CYS A 29 3.82 -15.74 -14.51
CA CYS A 29 2.81 -16.54 -13.82
C CYS A 29 2.65 -16.09 -12.36
N GLY A 30 3.73 -15.89 -11.63
CA GLY A 30 3.71 -15.38 -10.26
C GLY A 30 3.05 -14.02 -10.16
N PHE A 31 3.36 -13.11 -11.08
CA PHE A 31 2.71 -11.80 -11.16
C PHE A 31 1.21 -11.91 -11.47
N ALA A 32 0.82 -12.73 -12.42
CA ALA A 32 -0.59 -12.95 -12.77
C ALA A 32 -1.39 -13.52 -11.58
N VAL A 33 -0.83 -14.50 -10.86
CA VAL A 33 -1.44 -15.06 -9.65
C VAL A 33 -1.60 -14.02 -8.56
N ALA A 34 -0.58 -13.19 -8.33
CA ALA A 34 -0.63 -12.11 -7.33
C ALA A 34 -1.72 -11.08 -7.67
N VAL A 35 -1.83 -10.66 -8.94
CA VAL A 35 -2.88 -9.73 -9.40
C VAL A 35 -4.27 -10.34 -9.28
N LEU A 36 -4.44 -11.63 -9.59
CA LEU A 36 -5.73 -12.32 -9.44
C LEU A 36 -6.13 -12.49 -7.98
N ALA A 37 -5.18 -12.77 -7.09
CA ALA A 37 -5.43 -12.87 -5.66
C ALA A 37 -5.87 -11.54 -5.07
N ASP A 38 -5.19 -10.44 -5.43
CA ASP A 38 -5.52 -9.07 -5.01
C ASP A 38 -6.94 -8.67 -5.48
N ARG A 39 -7.27 -8.94 -6.76
CA ARG A 39 -8.62 -8.69 -7.29
C ARG A 39 -9.71 -9.51 -6.60
N ARG A 40 -9.42 -10.77 -6.21
CA ARG A 40 -10.38 -11.60 -5.47
C ARG A 40 -10.61 -11.09 -4.06
N ALA A 41 -9.56 -10.65 -3.38
CA ALA A 41 -9.66 -10.05 -2.05
C ALA A 41 -10.50 -8.76 -2.08
N SER A 42 -10.22 -7.84 -3.00
CA SER A 42 -10.99 -6.60 -3.16
C SER A 42 -12.46 -6.85 -3.49
N ARG A 43 -12.77 -7.88 -4.31
CA ARG A 43 -14.18 -8.26 -4.60
C ARG A 43 -14.92 -8.78 -3.39
N LYS A 44 -14.26 -9.56 -2.52
CA LYS A 44 -14.88 -10.05 -1.28
C LYS A 44 -15.23 -8.89 -0.34
N ILE A 45 -14.31 -7.93 -0.19
CA ILE A 45 -14.52 -6.73 0.63
C ILE A 45 -15.70 -5.90 0.10
N ALA A 46 -15.83 -5.75 -1.23
CA ALA A 46 -16.91 -4.98 -1.85
C ALA A 46 -18.31 -5.56 -1.66
N LEU A 47 -18.43 -6.84 -1.25
CA LEU A 47 -19.69 -7.51 -0.98
C LEU A 47 -20.13 -7.43 0.50
N LEU A 48 -19.25 -6.95 1.39
CA LEU A 48 -19.54 -6.84 2.81
C LEU A 48 -20.53 -5.71 3.08
N ASP A 49 -21.33 -5.88 4.13
CA ASP A 49 -22.19 -4.80 4.62
C ASP A 49 -21.36 -3.74 5.36
N TRP A 50 -21.94 -2.56 5.53
CA TRP A 50 -21.29 -1.43 6.17
C TRP A 50 -20.76 -1.75 7.58
N HIS A 51 -21.57 -2.46 8.38
CA HIS A 51 -21.16 -2.87 9.73
C HIS A 51 -19.96 -3.81 9.74
N ASP A 52 -19.94 -4.76 8.82
CA ASP A 52 -18.82 -5.70 8.66
C ASP A 52 -17.55 -4.99 8.19
N LEU A 53 -17.70 -4.02 7.28
CA LEU A 53 -16.58 -3.19 6.83
C LEU A 53 -15.96 -2.40 7.98
N VAL A 54 -16.79 -1.73 8.80
CA VAL A 54 -16.30 -0.96 9.95
C VAL A 54 -15.68 -1.87 11.01
N ALA A 55 -16.28 -3.03 11.27
CA ALA A 55 -15.75 -4.01 12.22
C ALA A 55 -14.40 -4.62 11.76
N GLY A 56 -14.14 -4.63 10.44
CA GLY A 56 -12.90 -5.12 9.85
C GLY A 56 -11.73 -4.12 9.90
N LEU A 57 -11.94 -2.89 10.34
CA LEU A 57 -10.88 -1.89 10.44
C LEU A 57 -9.93 -2.21 11.61
N TYR A 58 -8.63 -2.22 11.32
CA TYR A 58 -7.60 -2.30 12.36
C TYR A 58 -7.40 -0.94 13.02
N ARG A 59 -7.40 -0.92 14.33
CA ARG A 59 -7.06 0.29 15.09
C ARG A 59 -5.60 0.63 14.94
N LEU A 60 -5.32 1.88 14.64
CA LEU A 60 -3.98 2.47 14.54
C LEU A 60 -3.91 3.65 15.51
N ASP A 61 -2.72 3.93 16.04
CA ASP A 61 -2.52 5.16 16.81
C ASP A 61 -2.50 6.36 15.86
N MET A 62 -3.62 7.09 15.86
CA MET A 62 -3.79 8.22 14.94
C MET A 62 -2.99 9.46 15.34
N VAL A 63 -2.58 9.57 16.61
CA VAL A 63 -1.76 10.70 17.07
C VAL A 63 -0.36 10.56 16.50
N GLU A 64 0.26 9.39 16.72
CA GLU A 64 1.59 9.07 16.21
C GLU A 64 1.63 9.05 14.68
N LEU A 65 0.65 8.40 14.06
CA LEU A 65 0.55 8.34 12.59
C LEU A 65 0.38 9.72 11.96
N SER A 66 -0.44 10.60 12.57
CA SER A 66 -0.62 11.96 12.04
C SER A 66 0.66 12.80 12.18
N ALA A 67 1.45 12.60 13.23
CA ALA A 67 2.75 13.28 13.38
C ALA A 67 3.69 12.90 12.22
N VAL A 68 3.82 11.59 11.91
CA VAL A 68 4.63 11.12 10.78
C VAL A 68 4.09 11.63 9.44
N ALA A 69 2.77 11.64 9.26
CA ALA A 69 2.14 12.10 8.02
C ALA A 69 2.34 13.61 7.81
N MET A 70 2.22 14.40 8.85
CA MET A 70 2.38 15.87 8.78
C MET A 70 3.82 16.29 8.56
N ASP A 71 4.78 15.56 9.12
CA ASP A 71 6.22 15.76 8.86
C ASP A 71 6.53 15.63 7.35
N TYR A 72 5.91 14.66 6.67
CA TYR A 72 6.04 14.48 5.22
C TYR A 72 5.28 15.52 4.41
N LEU A 73 4.04 15.88 4.80
CA LEU A 73 3.16 16.77 4.04
C LEU A 73 3.54 18.26 4.18
N ALA A 74 4.20 18.64 5.28
CA ALA A 74 4.55 20.02 5.57
C ALA A 74 6.01 20.19 6.05
N PRO A 75 7.01 19.74 5.26
CA PRO A 75 8.41 19.64 5.71
C PRO A 75 9.06 20.98 6.08
N HIS A 76 8.45 22.13 5.74
CA HIS A 76 9.04 23.45 5.93
C HIS A 76 8.42 24.27 7.07
N ARG A 77 7.53 23.69 7.89
CA ARG A 77 6.88 24.43 8.99
C ARG A 77 7.62 24.36 10.33
N GLY A 78 8.87 23.91 10.36
CA GLY A 78 9.66 23.81 11.59
C GLY A 78 9.08 22.83 12.61
N GLN A 79 8.27 21.88 12.16
CA GLN A 79 7.62 20.86 12.97
C GLN A 79 8.39 19.56 12.82
N ILE A 80 8.83 19.06 13.94
CA ILE A 80 9.32 17.71 14.22
C ILE A 80 10.02 17.05 13.02
N ASP A 81 11.32 17.22 12.95
CA ASP A 81 12.21 16.41 12.09
C ASP A 81 12.36 15.05 12.79
N LEU A 82 11.44 14.13 12.48
CA LEU A 82 11.39 12.81 13.08
C LEU A 82 12.59 11.96 12.66
N GLU A 83 13.29 11.42 13.64
CA GLU A 83 14.36 10.47 13.36
C GLU A 83 13.81 9.18 12.69
N PRO A 84 14.59 8.51 11.83
CA PRO A 84 14.18 7.25 11.18
C PRO A 84 13.67 6.17 12.14
N LYS A 85 14.23 6.13 13.35
CA LYS A 85 13.82 5.18 14.39
C LYS A 85 12.45 5.53 14.96
N GLU A 86 12.19 6.80 15.22
CA GLU A 86 10.90 7.30 15.73
C GLU A 86 9.79 7.06 14.71
N ILE A 87 10.04 7.29 13.41
CA ILE A 87 9.09 6.99 12.34
C ILE A 87 8.65 5.52 12.41
N TRP A 88 9.61 4.60 12.54
CA TRP A 88 9.29 3.17 12.64
C TRP A 88 8.52 2.81 13.90
N GLU A 89 8.85 3.41 15.02
CA GLU A 89 8.20 3.19 16.31
C GLU A 89 6.74 3.70 16.27
N PHE A 90 6.52 4.91 15.80
CA PHE A 90 5.21 5.53 15.67
C PHE A 90 4.28 4.80 14.69
N LEU A 91 4.82 4.22 13.64
CA LEU A 91 4.05 3.44 12.69
C LEU A 91 3.77 2.01 13.17
N GLY A 92 4.33 1.57 14.30
CA GLY A 92 4.27 0.17 14.73
C GLY A 92 5.05 -0.77 13.81
N GLY A 93 6.10 -0.26 13.16
CA GLY A 93 6.95 -1.02 12.25
C GLY A 93 6.24 -1.47 10.97
N TYR A 94 6.72 -2.59 10.43
CA TYR A 94 6.15 -3.17 9.21
C TYR A 94 4.70 -3.65 9.38
N GLU A 95 4.34 -4.16 10.55
CA GLU A 95 2.97 -4.63 10.81
C GLU A 95 1.96 -3.48 10.75
N GLY A 96 2.33 -2.29 11.24
CA GLY A 96 1.51 -1.10 11.13
C GLY A 96 1.28 -0.69 9.67
N LEU A 97 2.32 -0.71 8.83
CA LEU A 97 2.19 -0.44 7.40
C LEU A 97 1.27 -1.45 6.68
N LYS A 98 1.33 -2.72 7.08
CA LYS A 98 0.46 -3.77 6.56
C LYS A 98 -1.01 -3.49 6.94
N ARG A 99 -1.28 -3.14 8.21
CA ARG A 99 -2.61 -2.76 8.69
C ARG A 99 -3.14 -1.52 7.95
N MET A 100 -2.30 -0.52 7.71
CA MET A 100 -2.70 0.64 6.89
C MET A 100 -3.13 0.22 5.49
N ARG A 101 -2.41 -0.69 4.85
CA ARG A 101 -2.75 -1.20 3.52
C ARG A 101 -4.09 -1.96 3.54
N GLU A 102 -4.32 -2.80 4.54
CA GLU A 102 -5.57 -3.55 4.68
C GLU A 102 -6.75 -2.61 4.97
N ASN A 103 -6.57 -1.64 5.87
CA ASN A 103 -7.57 -0.59 6.13
C ASN A 103 -7.89 0.25 4.89
N ALA A 104 -6.89 0.54 4.04
CA ALA A 104 -7.10 1.32 2.83
C ALA A 104 -8.08 0.64 1.86
N GLU A 105 -8.04 -0.69 1.74
CA GLU A 105 -9.01 -1.44 0.92
C GLU A 105 -10.43 -1.35 1.51
N ILE A 106 -10.55 -1.43 2.83
CA ILE A 106 -11.83 -1.28 3.53
C ILE A 106 -12.35 0.16 3.38
N MET A 107 -11.50 1.17 3.54
CA MET A 107 -11.88 2.58 3.35
C MET A 107 -12.37 2.86 1.93
N LEU A 108 -11.76 2.25 0.90
CA LEU A 108 -12.25 2.35 -0.48
C LEU A 108 -13.64 1.72 -0.64
N ALA A 109 -13.91 0.59 0.00
CA ALA A 109 -15.23 -0.05 -0.01
C ALA A 109 -16.26 0.81 0.72
N LEU A 110 -15.92 1.41 1.86
CA LEU A 110 -16.77 2.36 2.59
C LEU A 110 -17.08 3.62 1.76
N ALA A 111 -16.09 4.17 1.05
CA ALA A 111 -16.30 5.29 0.14
C ALA A 111 -17.23 4.92 -1.03
N ALA A 112 -17.06 3.73 -1.61
CA ALA A 112 -17.97 3.21 -2.63
C ALA A 112 -19.38 2.95 -2.08
N TYR A 113 -19.49 2.55 -0.82
CA TYR A 113 -20.79 2.39 -0.16
C TYR A 113 -21.52 3.73 -0.03
N ALA A 114 -20.83 4.83 0.24
CA ALA A 114 -21.40 6.17 0.32
C ALA A 114 -21.99 6.67 -1.02
N GLN A 115 -21.57 6.12 -2.17
CA GLN A 115 -22.12 6.46 -3.49
C GLN A 115 -23.63 6.16 -3.60
N ARG A 116 -24.17 5.34 -2.73
CA ARG A 116 -25.61 5.03 -2.69
C ARG A 116 -26.48 6.22 -2.25
N TRP A 117 -25.89 7.21 -1.56
CA TRP A 117 -26.62 8.37 -1.01
C TRP A 117 -26.18 9.70 -1.61
N ASN A 118 -24.90 9.82 -1.95
CA ASN A 118 -24.33 11.01 -2.56
C ASN A 118 -23.39 10.59 -3.68
N PHE A 119 -23.96 10.36 -4.86
CA PHE A 119 -23.22 9.80 -5.99
C PHE A 119 -22.11 10.74 -6.48
N GLU A 120 -22.41 12.02 -6.68
CA GLU A 120 -21.49 12.96 -7.31
C GLU A 120 -20.23 13.19 -6.45
N GLU A 121 -20.42 13.53 -5.19
CA GLU A 121 -19.34 13.81 -4.26
C GLU A 121 -18.53 12.55 -3.95
N ALA A 122 -19.22 11.43 -3.71
CA ALA A 122 -18.59 10.18 -3.38
C ALA A 122 -17.76 9.60 -4.54
N VAL A 123 -18.14 9.81 -5.79
CA VAL A 123 -17.33 9.38 -6.95
C VAL A 123 -16.01 10.13 -6.98
N ILE A 124 -16.03 11.46 -6.82
CA ILE A 124 -14.82 12.29 -6.83
C ILE A 124 -13.89 11.92 -5.68
N VAL A 125 -14.46 11.77 -4.47
CA VAL A 125 -13.69 11.41 -3.27
C VAL A 125 -13.09 10.01 -3.42
N THR A 126 -13.88 9.04 -3.88
CA THR A 126 -13.41 7.66 -4.10
C THR A 126 -12.25 7.61 -5.09
N GLU A 127 -12.30 8.40 -6.16
CA GLU A 127 -11.22 8.41 -7.15
C GLU A 127 -9.93 8.98 -6.57
N ARG A 128 -10.02 10.06 -5.81
CA ARG A 128 -8.86 10.60 -5.07
C ARG A 128 -8.30 9.59 -4.08
N MET A 129 -9.16 8.90 -3.34
CA MET A 129 -8.75 7.86 -2.41
C MET A 129 -8.09 6.67 -3.12
N ARG A 130 -8.51 6.32 -4.35
CA ARG A 130 -7.83 5.30 -5.17
C ARG A 130 -6.41 5.69 -5.51
N MET A 131 -6.17 6.96 -5.82
CA MET A 131 -4.82 7.48 -6.08
C MET A 131 -3.94 7.40 -4.82
N ASP A 132 -4.49 7.78 -3.65
CA ASP A 132 -3.78 7.67 -2.38
C ASP A 132 -3.51 6.21 -2.02
N ALA A 133 -4.48 5.31 -2.19
CA ALA A 133 -4.29 3.88 -1.97
C ALA A 133 -3.23 3.27 -2.90
N ALA A 134 -3.13 3.75 -4.14
CA ALA A 134 -2.07 3.33 -5.06
C ALA A 134 -0.70 3.83 -4.59
N THR A 135 -0.61 5.03 -4.04
CA THR A 135 0.61 5.58 -3.44
C THR A 135 1.00 4.80 -2.20
N LEU A 136 0.07 4.57 -1.28
CA LEU A 136 0.28 3.73 -0.09
C LEU A 136 0.81 2.33 -0.48
N ARG A 137 0.15 1.64 -1.40
CA ARG A 137 0.58 0.31 -1.85
C ARG A 137 1.99 0.31 -2.46
N ARG A 138 2.33 1.34 -3.25
CA ARG A 138 3.68 1.48 -3.81
C ARG A 138 4.72 1.72 -2.74
N ALA A 139 4.44 2.60 -1.78
CA ALA A 139 5.33 2.92 -0.68
C ALA A 139 5.56 1.68 0.21
N VAL A 140 4.51 0.95 0.60
CA VAL A 140 4.62 -0.30 1.36
C VAL A 140 5.44 -1.35 0.61
N ARG A 141 5.22 -1.54 -0.70
CA ARG A 141 6.02 -2.48 -1.50
C ARG A 141 7.50 -2.10 -1.54
N ARG A 142 7.83 -0.81 -1.60
CA ARG A 142 9.23 -0.36 -1.55
C ARG A 142 9.86 -0.67 -0.20
N VAL A 143 9.10 -0.52 0.88
CA VAL A 143 9.54 -0.93 2.22
C VAL A 143 9.76 -2.44 2.25
N GLU A 144 8.81 -3.25 1.77
CA GLU A 144 8.93 -4.71 1.69
C GLU A 144 10.19 -5.14 0.93
N LEU A 145 10.44 -4.55 -0.22
CA LEU A 145 11.64 -4.84 -1.02
C LEU A 145 12.93 -4.42 -0.30
N GLY A 146 12.92 -3.30 0.42
CA GLY A 146 14.07 -2.82 1.18
C GLY A 146 14.38 -3.64 2.43
N MET A 147 13.43 -4.40 2.94
CA MET A 147 13.61 -5.31 4.08
C MET A 147 14.21 -6.66 3.68
N ILE A 148 14.20 -7.04 2.40
CA ILE A 148 14.84 -8.27 1.95
C ILE A 148 16.35 -8.19 2.29
N PRO A 149 16.92 -9.21 2.98
CA PRO A 149 18.33 -9.20 3.35
C PRO A 149 19.19 -9.23 2.09
N ALA A 150 19.74 -8.10 1.76
CA ALA A 150 20.44 -7.90 0.52
C ALA A 150 21.86 -7.43 0.77
N SER A 151 22.80 -8.31 0.54
CA SER A 151 24.11 -7.95 0.04
C SER A 151 24.05 -7.16 -1.30
N LEU A 152 22.92 -7.22 -2.00
CA LEU A 152 22.67 -6.57 -3.30
C LEU A 152 22.00 -5.18 -3.24
N LEU A 153 21.34 -4.78 -2.16
CA LEU A 153 20.45 -3.60 -2.15
C LEU A 153 20.77 -2.59 -1.04
N ARG A 154 22.04 -2.36 -0.76
CA ARG A 154 22.51 -1.41 0.28
C ARG A 154 21.91 0.00 0.14
N HIS A 155 21.60 0.43 -1.08
CA HIS A 155 21.02 1.76 -1.38
C HIS A 155 19.57 1.89 -0.93
N PHE A 156 18.79 0.81 -0.89
CA PHE A 156 17.37 0.85 -0.51
C PHE A 156 17.13 1.09 0.98
N ARG A 157 18.08 0.75 1.85
CA ARG A 157 17.92 0.94 3.30
C ARG A 157 17.85 2.41 3.72
N LEU A 158 18.49 3.30 2.99
CA LEU A 158 18.51 4.74 3.31
C LEU A 158 17.18 5.45 3.00
N THR A 159 16.36 4.90 2.12
CA THR A 159 15.09 5.49 1.70
C THR A 159 13.87 4.88 2.40
N LEU A 160 14.04 3.87 3.25
CA LEU A 160 12.96 3.21 3.96
C LEU A 160 12.10 4.15 4.81
N PRO A 161 12.67 5.07 5.61
CA PRO A 161 11.88 6.00 6.41
C PRO A 161 11.02 6.92 5.53
N LEU A 162 11.57 7.42 4.42
CA LEU A 162 10.84 8.25 3.46
C LEU A 162 9.63 7.52 2.87
N HIS A 163 9.77 6.24 2.53
CA HIS A 163 8.63 5.46 2.03
C HIS A 163 7.61 5.14 3.13
N ALA A 164 8.04 4.99 4.36
CA ALA A 164 7.15 4.84 5.49
C ALA A 164 6.34 6.13 5.75
N GLN A 165 6.97 7.31 5.66
CA GLN A 165 6.31 8.61 5.71
C GLN A 165 5.34 8.82 4.53
N GLU A 166 5.75 8.46 3.30
CA GLU A 166 4.88 8.48 2.10
C GLU A 166 3.63 7.62 2.31
N ALA A 167 3.79 6.42 2.90
CA ALA A 167 2.67 5.53 3.20
C ALA A 167 1.72 6.12 4.24
N SER A 168 2.24 6.65 5.35
CA SER A 168 1.43 7.24 6.42
C SER A 168 0.70 8.48 5.95
N SER A 169 1.32 9.33 5.13
CA SER A 169 0.67 10.52 4.56
C SER A 169 -0.49 10.16 3.63
N ALA A 170 -0.30 9.16 2.76
CA ALA A 170 -1.36 8.67 1.88
C ALA A 170 -2.54 8.09 2.70
N TYR A 171 -2.26 7.30 3.73
CA TYR A 171 -3.27 6.75 4.62
C TYR A 171 -4.03 7.86 5.37
N TYR A 172 -3.31 8.84 5.93
CA TYR A 172 -3.89 9.99 6.62
C TYR A 172 -4.86 10.75 5.71
N LEU A 173 -4.46 11.05 4.48
CA LEU A 173 -5.31 11.74 3.50
C LEU A 173 -6.55 10.91 3.13
N MET A 174 -6.43 9.60 2.98
CA MET A 174 -7.58 8.72 2.74
C MET A 174 -8.57 8.78 3.90
N ARG A 175 -8.07 8.69 5.13
CA ARG A 175 -8.92 8.79 6.33
C ARG A 175 -9.66 10.12 6.40
N GLN A 176 -8.97 11.23 6.20
CA GLN A 176 -9.57 12.57 6.25
C GLN A 176 -10.69 12.72 5.19
N ARG A 177 -10.44 12.26 3.97
CA ARG A 177 -11.44 12.31 2.88
C ARG A 177 -12.64 11.44 3.17
N LEU A 178 -12.43 10.25 3.71
CA LEU A 178 -13.53 9.34 4.06
C LEU A 178 -14.39 9.94 5.18
N LEU A 179 -13.79 10.48 6.23
CA LEU A 179 -14.50 11.13 7.32
C LEU A 179 -15.29 12.35 6.85
N ALA A 180 -14.68 13.23 6.04
CA ALA A 180 -15.37 14.36 5.46
C ALA A 180 -16.56 13.94 4.58
N LEU A 181 -16.42 12.88 3.79
CA LEU A 181 -17.50 12.34 2.98
C LEU A 181 -18.68 11.85 3.85
N TYR A 182 -18.42 11.17 4.95
CA TYR A 182 -19.48 10.68 5.84
C TYR A 182 -20.09 11.79 6.70
N GLU A 183 -19.33 12.79 7.06
CA GLU A 183 -19.81 13.97 7.78
C GLU A 183 -20.86 14.74 6.94
N THR A 184 -20.59 14.90 5.64
CA THR A 184 -21.51 15.60 4.73
C THR A 184 -22.67 14.72 4.23
N SER A 185 -22.41 13.44 3.95
CA SER A 185 -23.38 12.56 3.29
C SER A 185 -24.22 11.73 4.26
N HIS A 186 -23.72 11.39 5.45
CA HIS A 186 -24.39 10.47 6.38
C HIS A 186 -24.01 10.70 7.84
N VAL A 187 -24.49 11.79 8.41
CA VAL A 187 -24.17 12.25 9.77
C VAL A 187 -24.40 11.17 10.85
N SER A 188 -25.42 10.32 10.72
CA SER A 188 -25.71 9.27 11.70
C SER A 188 -24.65 8.15 11.77
N ARG A 189 -23.90 7.90 10.71
CA ARG A 189 -22.82 6.88 10.65
C ARG A 189 -21.44 7.43 10.94
N TYR A 190 -21.27 8.74 10.84
CA TYR A 190 -20.01 9.41 11.08
C TYR A 190 -19.38 9.10 12.43
N PRO A 191 -20.07 9.17 13.59
CA PRO A 191 -19.47 8.93 14.89
C PRO A 191 -18.90 7.50 15.03
N THR A 192 -19.63 6.51 14.51
CA THR A 192 -19.18 5.11 14.56
C THR A 192 -17.95 4.89 13.69
N LEU A 193 -17.92 5.48 12.51
CA LEU A 193 -16.77 5.41 11.62
C LEU A 193 -15.55 6.15 12.18
N ALA A 194 -15.76 7.34 12.74
CA ALA A 194 -14.69 8.13 13.35
C ALA A 194 -14.05 7.44 14.57
N ALA A 195 -14.85 6.68 15.32
CA ALA A 195 -14.35 5.88 16.45
C ALA A 195 -13.61 4.61 16.03
N ALA A 196 -13.86 4.09 14.83
CA ALA A 196 -13.21 2.89 14.30
C ALA A 196 -11.88 3.19 13.59
N LEU A 197 -11.73 4.38 13.04
CA LEU A 197 -10.55 4.89 12.31
C LEU A 197 -9.62 5.68 13.21
#